data_9947a2837809092448e84114d68b2711
#
_entry.id   9947a2837809092448e84114d68b2711
#
_cell.length_a   1.000
_cell.length_b   1.000
_cell.length_c   1.000
_cell.angle_alpha   90.00
_cell.angle_beta   90.00
_cell.angle_gamma   90.00
#
_symmetry.space_group_name_H-M   'P 1'
#
loop_
_entity.id
_entity.type
_entity.pdbx_description
1 polymer ?
#
loop_
_entity_poly.entity_id
_entity_poly.type
_entity_poly.pdbx_seq_one_letter_code
_entity_poly.pdbx_strand_id
1 'polypeptide(L)'
;MDAIEIARQRAEQLHYAAISRGLDPWKPYAFVVGEANSRSIDVEKCLQGSDELNGSRAFFDSAYRLITHEDSGSLFEQAFLVAHEIGHVELGDDTQDEYVIDIDPARTAEPAPSGIDRVVDYSHRQRREVQMDLFAREFLLPRSVVKKLHLECGMSCSDISSKLGAPFDVVAQQMLDAMLLPMVEHKPRQPEPDMSLNDKQIEAVRHRGKAFLLQAGPGTGKTRTLVARVESLFNDGIDPRRILLLTFSNKAAAEMSERIARKQPHAAAALWVGTFHGFGLDLLRRFHDLCDLP
;
A
#
# COMPACT_ATOMS: atom_id res chain seq x y z
N MET A 1 9.64 3.39 7.92
CA MET A 1 8.45 2.55 8.11
C MET A 1 8.24 1.83 6.81
N ASP A 2 7.96 0.56 6.82
CA ASP A 2 7.67 -0.23 5.62
C ASP A 2 6.37 0.29 4.97
N ALA A 3 6.28 0.25 3.65
CA ALA A 3 5.09 0.65 2.90
C ALA A 3 3.84 -0.16 3.31
N ILE A 4 4.05 -1.43 3.65
CA ILE A 4 3.03 -2.32 4.20
C ILE A 4 2.49 -1.79 5.54
N GLU A 5 3.38 -1.38 6.43
CA GLU A 5 2.96 -0.89 7.75
C GLU A 5 2.23 0.46 7.66
N ILE A 6 2.59 1.30 6.69
CA ILE A 6 1.83 2.53 6.39
C ILE A 6 0.41 2.18 5.93
N ALA A 7 0.27 1.20 5.04
CA ALA A 7 -1.03 0.74 4.55
C ALA A 7 -1.90 0.20 5.69
N ARG A 8 -1.33 -0.64 6.56
CA ARG A 8 -2.01 -1.18 7.74
C ARG A 8 -2.48 -0.10 8.70
N GLN A 9 -1.63 0.87 9.02
CA GLN A 9 -2.01 1.97 9.91
C GLN A 9 -3.13 2.81 9.32
N ARG A 10 -3.10 3.04 8.00
CA ARG A 10 -4.17 3.76 7.32
C ARG A 10 -5.47 2.98 7.34
N ALA A 11 -5.41 1.67 7.11
CA ALA A 11 -6.55 0.78 7.19
C ALA A 11 -7.19 0.75 8.59
N GLU A 12 -6.36 0.66 9.63
CA GLU A 12 -6.82 0.70 11.02
C GLU A 12 -7.49 2.03 11.37
N GLN A 13 -6.90 3.16 10.96
CA GLN A 13 -7.51 4.49 11.15
C GLN A 13 -8.88 4.56 10.47
N LEU A 14 -8.98 4.00 9.26
CA LEU A 14 -10.22 3.97 8.50
C LEU A 14 -11.27 3.10 9.19
N HIS A 15 -10.88 1.94 9.73
CA HIS A 15 -11.75 1.07 10.51
C HIS A 15 -12.40 1.81 11.69
N TYR A 16 -11.61 2.48 12.51
CA TYR A 16 -12.14 3.24 13.65
C TYR A 16 -12.97 4.45 13.22
N ALA A 17 -12.62 5.11 12.13
CA ALA A 17 -13.42 6.19 11.57
C ALA A 17 -14.79 5.68 11.07
N ALA A 18 -14.84 4.50 10.46
CA ALA A 18 -16.10 3.85 10.04
C ALA A 18 -16.99 3.50 11.23
N ILE A 19 -16.42 2.93 12.29
CA ILE A 19 -17.14 2.66 13.55
C ILE A 19 -17.69 3.95 14.16
N SER A 20 -16.92 5.03 14.19
CA SER A 20 -17.36 6.32 14.73
C SER A 20 -18.55 6.92 13.99
N ARG A 21 -18.74 6.55 12.72
CA ARG A 21 -19.93 6.87 11.91
C ARG A 21 -21.11 5.92 12.12
N GLY A 22 -20.97 4.92 13.00
CA GLY A 22 -22.02 3.97 13.35
C GLY A 22 -22.07 2.71 12.50
N LEU A 23 -21.03 2.43 11.68
CA LEU A 23 -20.96 1.19 10.92
C LEU A 23 -20.55 0.01 11.82
N ASP A 24 -21.17 -1.14 11.60
CA ASP A 24 -20.97 -2.36 12.39
C ASP A 24 -19.89 -3.25 11.75
N PRO A 25 -18.68 -3.39 12.35
CA PRO A 25 -17.61 -4.18 11.78
C PRO A 25 -17.90 -5.69 11.74
N TRP A 26 -18.91 -6.17 12.50
CA TRP A 26 -19.34 -7.57 12.45
C TRP A 26 -20.24 -7.88 11.26
N LYS A 27 -20.55 -6.89 10.45
CA LYS A 27 -21.27 -7.03 9.17
C LYS A 27 -20.35 -6.59 8.03
N PRO A 28 -19.33 -7.38 7.67
CA PRO A 28 -18.20 -6.93 6.85
C PRO A 28 -18.62 -6.30 5.53
N TYR A 29 -19.58 -6.88 4.82
CA TYR A 29 -20.05 -6.33 3.55
C TYR A 29 -20.76 -4.97 3.71
N ALA A 30 -21.69 -4.88 4.65
CA ALA A 30 -22.36 -3.60 4.93
C ALA A 30 -21.38 -2.53 5.46
N PHE A 31 -20.35 -2.96 6.20
CA PHE A 31 -19.30 -2.09 6.72
C PHE A 31 -18.49 -1.43 5.60
N VAL A 32 -18.01 -2.22 4.63
CA VAL A 32 -17.20 -1.68 3.53
C VAL A 32 -18.03 -0.86 2.54
N VAL A 33 -19.26 -1.29 2.25
CA VAL A 33 -20.18 -0.52 1.40
C VAL A 33 -20.54 0.81 2.05
N GLY A 34 -20.82 0.82 3.36
CA GLY A 34 -21.05 2.06 4.10
C GLY A 34 -19.84 3.01 4.08
N GLU A 35 -18.63 2.46 4.15
CA GLU A 35 -17.41 3.26 4.01
C GLU A 35 -17.23 3.82 2.61
N ALA A 36 -17.42 3.00 1.55
CA ALA A 36 -17.36 3.44 0.16
C ALA A 36 -18.37 4.58 -0.11
N ASN A 37 -19.63 4.40 0.33
CA ASN A 37 -20.69 5.39 0.17
C ASN A 37 -20.36 6.71 0.90
N SER A 38 -19.73 6.65 2.07
CA SER A 38 -19.29 7.86 2.80
C SER A 38 -18.29 8.70 2.02
N ARG A 39 -17.66 8.12 1.01
CA ARG A 39 -16.68 8.73 0.09
C ARG A 39 -17.27 9.05 -1.28
N SER A 40 -18.59 8.91 -1.44
CA SER A 40 -19.28 9.04 -2.73
C SER A 40 -18.72 8.04 -3.77
N ILE A 41 -18.48 6.81 -3.33
CA ILE A 41 -18.11 5.68 -4.17
C ILE A 41 -19.27 4.70 -4.11
N ASP A 42 -19.87 4.40 -5.25
CA ASP A 42 -20.91 3.40 -5.38
C ASP A 42 -20.30 2.00 -5.47
N VAL A 43 -21.04 0.98 -5.05
CA VAL A 43 -20.60 -0.43 -5.08
C VAL A 43 -21.65 -1.26 -5.79
N GLU A 44 -21.25 -1.93 -6.85
CA GLU A 44 -22.12 -2.82 -7.66
C GLU A 44 -21.55 -4.23 -7.73
N LYS A 45 -22.47 -5.20 -7.86
CA LYS A 45 -22.14 -6.61 -8.01
C LYS A 45 -22.35 -7.05 -9.45
N CYS A 46 -21.46 -7.87 -9.95
CA CYS A 46 -21.61 -8.53 -11.23
C CYS A 46 -21.41 -10.05 -11.13
N LEU A 47 -21.77 -10.77 -12.14
CA LEU A 47 -21.53 -12.21 -12.20
C LEU A 47 -20.03 -12.52 -12.28
N GLN A 48 -19.63 -13.61 -11.68
CA GLN A 48 -18.24 -14.09 -11.76
C GLN A 48 -17.86 -14.30 -13.24
N GLY A 49 -16.70 -13.74 -13.62
CA GLY A 49 -16.21 -13.80 -15.00
C GLY A 49 -16.93 -12.86 -15.97
N SER A 50 -17.67 -11.87 -15.47
CA SER A 50 -18.26 -10.81 -16.29
C SER A 50 -17.20 -10.04 -17.08
N ASP A 51 -17.50 -9.69 -18.32
CA ASP A 51 -16.64 -8.86 -19.17
C ASP A 51 -16.34 -7.48 -18.54
N GLU A 52 -17.23 -7.00 -17.66
CA GLU A 52 -17.06 -5.74 -16.92
C GLU A 52 -15.84 -5.75 -16.01
N LEU A 53 -15.45 -6.92 -15.52
CA LEU A 53 -14.28 -7.09 -14.66
C LEU A 53 -12.98 -7.32 -15.42
N ASN A 54 -13.06 -7.53 -16.73
CA ASN A 54 -11.92 -7.75 -17.62
C ASN A 54 -10.87 -8.75 -17.08
N GLY A 55 -11.36 -9.82 -16.46
CA GLY A 55 -10.56 -10.90 -15.88
C GLY A 55 -10.10 -10.67 -14.43
N SER A 56 -10.40 -9.53 -13.81
CA SER A 56 -10.20 -9.31 -12.37
C SER A 56 -11.38 -9.82 -11.55
N ARG A 57 -11.27 -9.80 -10.23
CA ARG A 57 -12.36 -10.12 -9.30
C ARG A 57 -13.09 -8.89 -8.79
N ALA A 58 -12.44 -7.73 -8.82
CA ALA A 58 -12.99 -6.43 -8.52
C ALA A 58 -12.26 -5.35 -9.32
N PHE A 59 -12.87 -4.20 -9.45
CA PHE A 59 -12.31 -3.07 -10.20
C PHE A 59 -12.92 -1.75 -9.71
N PHE A 60 -12.09 -0.72 -9.54
CA PHE A 60 -12.54 0.64 -9.25
C PHE A 60 -12.46 1.51 -10.50
N ASP A 61 -13.61 2.00 -10.94
CA ASP A 61 -13.70 3.02 -11.99
C ASP A 61 -13.66 4.43 -11.38
N SER A 62 -12.57 5.13 -11.60
CA SER A 62 -12.37 6.48 -11.04
C SER A 62 -13.25 7.53 -11.71
N ALA A 63 -13.62 7.34 -13.00
CA ALA A 63 -14.45 8.28 -13.75
C ALA A 63 -15.90 8.26 -13.25
N TYR A 64 -16.42 7.08 -12.93
CA TYR A 64 -17.77 6.90 -12.41
C TYR A 64 -17.81 6.82 -10.88
N ARG A 65 -16.64 6.75 -10.21
CA ARG A 65 -16.50 6.50 -8.78
C ARG A 65 -17.27 5.26 -8.33
N LEU A 66 -17.08 4.18 -9.06
CA LEU A 66 -17.79 2.93 -8.91
C LEU A 66 -16.80 1.79 -8.63
N ILE A 67 -17.05 1.00 -7.60
CA ILE A 67 -16.41 -0.28 -7.39
C ILE A 67 -17.36 -1.38 -7.88
N THR A 68 -16.93 -2.13 -8.89
CA THR A 68 -17.62 -3.33 -9.36
C THR A 68 -16.87 -4.55 -8.87
N HIS A 69 -17.58 -5.52 -8.28
CA HIS A 69 -16.97 -6.76 -7.80
C HIS A 69 -17.82 -7.99 -8.15
N GLU A 70 -17.17 -9.15 -8.21
CA GLU A 70 -17.88 -10.41 -8.45
C GLU A 70 -18.79 -10.76 -7.26
N ASP A 71 -20.02 -11.25 -7.56
CA ASP A 71 -20.95 -11.79 -6.58
C ASP A 71 -20.67 -13.30 -6.39
N SER A 72 -19.51 -13.62 -5.80
CA SER A 72 -19.09 -15.00 -5.52
C SER A 72 -18.49 -15.10 -4.12
N GLY A 73 -18.56 -16.30 -3.54
CA GLY A 73 -18.04 -16.56 -2.20
C GLY A 73 -18.92 -16.03 -1.06
N SER A 74 -18.35 -15.95 0.13
CA SER A 74 -18.98 -15.45 1.34
C SER A 74 -19.12 -13.92 1.32
N LEU A 75 -19.99 -13.39 2.19
CA LEU A 75 -20.08 -11.93 2.38
C LEU A 75 -18.77 -11.30 2.86
N PHE A 76 -17.94 -12.07 3.56
CA PHE A 76 -16.61 -11.61 3.95
C PHE A 76 -15.68 -11.49 2.74
N GLU A 77 -15.66 -12.49 1.84
CA GLU A 77 -14.85 -12.45 0.63
C GLU A 77 -15.26 -11.31 -0.29
N GLN A 78 -16.56 -11.09 -0.46
CA GLN A 78 -17.05 -9.94 -1.21
C GLN A 78 -16.66 -8.60 -0.55
N ALA A 79 -16.74 -8.52 0.78
CA ALA A 79 -16.28 -7.37 1.54
C ALA A 79 -14.75 -7.13 1.35
N PHE A 80 -13.99 -8.21 1.27
CA PHE A 80 -12.55 -8.14 1.06
C PHE A 80 -12.21 -7.53 -0.30
N LEU A 81 -12.93 -7.93 -1.37
CA LEU A 81 -12.78 -7.36 -2.69
C LEU A 81 -13.03 -5.84 -2.69
N VAL A 82 -14.13 -5.41 -2.08
CA VAL A 82 -14.43 -3.97 -1.95
C VAL A 82 -13.39 -3.23 -1.12
N ALA A 83 -12.94 -3.83 -0.01
CA ALA A 83 -11.92 -3.25 0.85
C ALA A 83 -10.55 -3.12 0.15
N HIS A 84 -10.23 -4.07 -0.73
CA HIS A 84 -9.04 -4.03 -1.58
C HIS A 84 -9.05 -2.82 -2.52
N GLU A 85 -10.15 -2.59 -3.21
CA GLU A 85 -10.34 -1.42 -4.10
C GLU A 85 -10.36 -0.10 -3.32
N ILE A 86 -10.95 -0.07 -2.11
CA ILE A 86 -10.83 1.10 -1.22
C ILE A 86 -9.35 1.37 -0.88
N GLY A 87 -8.54 0.32 -0.73
CA GLY A 87 -7.10 0.45 -0.52
C GLY A 87 -6.39 1.19 -1.66
N HIS A 88 -6.71 0.87 -2.92
CA HIS A 88 -6.19 1.58 -4.08
C HIS A 88 -6.58 3.07 -4.06
N VAL A 89 -7.83 3.38 -3.77
CA VAL A 89 -8.31 4.76 -3.64
C VAL A 89 -7.61 5.49 -2.50
N GLU A 90 -7.48 4.85 -1.33
CA GLU A 90 -6.93 5.46 -0.12
C GLU A 90 -5.43 5.73 -0.21
N LEU A 91 -4.70 4.87 -0.90
CA LEU A 91 -3.26 4.98 -1.08
C LEU A 91 -2.86 5.67 -2.39
N GLY A 92 -3.86 6.17 -3.14
CA GLY A 92 -3.66 7.00 -4.33
C GLY A 92 -3.11 6.24 -5.53
N ASP A 93 -3.62 5.05 -5.77
CA ASP A 93 -3.27 4.25 -6.94
C ASP A 93 -4.31 4.43 -8.05
N ASP A 94 -4.11 5.44 -8.88
CA ASP A 94 -4.94 5.69 -10.08
C ASP A 94 -4.47 4.87 -11.30
N THR A 95 -3.73 3.78 -11.11
CA THR A 95 -3.31 2.94 -12.23
C THR A 95 -4.48 2.14 -12.77
N GLN A 96 -5.26 2.76 -13.65
CA GLN A 96 -6.42 2.18 -14.34
C GLN A 96 -6.09 1.09 -15.38
N ASP A 97 -4.83 0.76 -15.62
CA ASP A 97 -4.46 0.07 -16.84
C ASP A 97 -4.20 -1.43 -16.74
N GLU A 98 -4.29 -2.04 -15.56
CA GLU A 98 -4.00 -3.47 -15.47
C GLU A 98 -4.77 -4.18 -14.36
N TYR A 99 -5.54 -5.16 -14.76
CA TYR A 99 -6.41 -6.00 -13.93
C TYR A 99 -5.65 -6.94 -13.04
N VAL A 100 -6.06 -7.07 -11.78
CA VAL A 100 -5.45 -7.96 -10.79
C VAL A 100 -6.23 -9.25 -10.70
N ILE A 101 -5.56 -10.35 -10.95
CA ILE A 101 -6.16 -11.68 -10.95
C ILE A 101 -6.01 -12.37 -9.58
N ASP A 102 -5.00 -12.00 -8.79
CA ASP A 102 -4.59 -12.71 -7.57
C ASP A 102 -4.83 -11.87 -6.31
N ILE A 103 -6.07 -11.86 -5.82
CA ILE A 103 -6.46 -11.26 -4.54
C ILE A 103 -6.54 -12.37 -3.49
N ASP A 104 -5.70 -12.31 -2.45
CA ASP A 104 -5.58 -13.34 -1.41
C ASP A 104 -5.80 -12.77 0.00
N PRO A 105 -6.97 -13.03 0.63
CA PRO A 105 -7.26 -12.56 1.99
C PRO A 105 -6.31 -13.10 3.07
N ALA A 106 -5.72 -14.27 2.85
CA ALA A 106 -4.78 -14.92 3.77
C ALA A 106 -3.31 -14.60 3.47
N ARG A 107 -3.04 -13.69 2.53
CA ARG A 107 -1.68 -13.34 2.09
C ARG A 107 -0.78 -12.96 3.26
N THR A 108 0.44 -13.50 3.25
CA THR A 108 1.48 -13.14 4.21
C THR A 108 2.19 -11.85 3.79
N ALA A 109 2.70 -11.09 4.76
CA ALA A 109 3.38 -9.82 4.51
C ALA A 109 4.66 -9.97 3.67
N GLU A 110 5.31 -11.13 3.76
CA GLU A 110 6.44 -11.49 2.93
C GLU A 110 6.33 -12.98 2.56
N PRO A 111 6.50 -13.35 1.29
CA PRO A 111 6.70 -14.75 0.96
C PRO A 111 8.01 -15.20 1.57
N ALA A 112 8.01 -16.40 2.13
CA ALA A 112 9.20 -16.99 2.69
C ALA A 112 10.33 -17.00 1.64
N PRO A 113 11.50 -16.38 1.90
CA PRO A 113 12.58 -16.34 0.94
C PRO A 113 13.12 -17.75 0.77
N SER A 114 12.87 -18.38 -0.36
CA SER A 114 13.36 -19.70 -0.70
C SER A 114 14.47 -19.62 -1.74
N GLY A 115 15.70 -19.89 -1.33
CA GLY A 115 16.82 -20.17 -2.21
C GLY A 115 17.26 -19.04 -3.16
N ILE A 116 17.50 -19.40 -4.42
CA ILE A 116 17.95 -18.50 -5.50
C ILE A 116 16.87 -17.46 -5.86
N ASP A 117 15.61 -17.73 -5.56
CA ASP A 117 14.48 -16.83 -5.79
C ASP A 117 14.50 -15.56 -4.92
N ARG A 118 15.43 -15.45 -3.98
CA ARG A 118 15.70 -14.21 -3.24
C ARG A 118 16.04 -13.01 -4.13
N VAL A 119 16.45 -13.24 -5.36
CA VAL A 119 16.82 -12.20 -6.33
C VAL A 119 15.64 -11.83 -7.23
N VAL A 120 14.63 -12.69 -7.30
CA VAL A 120 13.39 -12.45 -8.04
C VAL A 120 12.46 -11.62 -7.14
N ASP A 121 12.85 -10.39 -6.96
CA ASP A 121 12.03 -9.41 -6.25
C ASP A 121 10.70 -9.24 -6.99
N TYR A 122 9.59 -9.23 -6.24
CA TYR A 122 8.28 -8.90 -6.76
C TYR A 122 8.38 -7.67 -7.66
N SER A 123 7.67 -7.69 -8.78
CA SER A 123 7.48 -6.47 -9.55
C SER A 123 6.87 -5.42 -8.62
N HIS A 124 7.12 -4.15 -8.86
CA HIS A 124 6.57 -3.04 -8.07
C HIS A 124 5.04 -3.14 -7.93
N ARG A 125 4.41 -3.74 -8.94
CA ARG A 125 2.99 -4.05 -8.99
C ARG A 125 2.59 -5.15 -8.01
N GLN A 126 3.28 -6.29 -8.01
CA GLN A 126 2.99 -7.39 -7.07
C GLN A 126 3.12 -6.95 -5.61
N ARG A 127 4.07 -6.06 -5.30
CA ARG A 127 4.19 -5.47 -3.96
C ARG A 127 2.99 -4.60 -3.61
N ARG A 128 2.43 -3.88 -4.57
CA ARG A 128 1.22 -3.08 -4.37
C ARG A 128 0.02 -3.95 -4.07
N GLU A 129 -0.15 -5.03 -4.82
CA GLU A 129 -1.26 -5.95 -4.59
C GLU A 129 -1.17 -6.61 -3.20
N VAL A 130 0.04 -7.03 -2.80
CA VAL A 130 0.28 -7.48 -1.43
C VAL A 130 -0.09 -6.39 -0.41
N GLN A 131 0.23 -5.15 -0.71
CA GLN A 131 -0.10 -3.99 0.13
C GLN A 131 -1.61 -3.79 0.25
N MET A 132 -2.36 -3.94 -0.86
CA MET A 132 -3.82 -3.81 -0.88
C MET A 132 -4.49 -4.96 -0.14
N ASP A 133 -4.02 -6.20 -0.32
CA ASP A 133 -4.52 -7.34 0.44
C ASP A 133 -4.33 -7.16 1.95
N LEU A 134 -3.16 -6.69 2.37
CA LEU A 134 -2.86 -6.43 3.77
C LEU A 134 -3.63 -5.22 4.32
N PHE A 135 -3.87 -4.21 3.48
CA PHE A 135 -4.76 -3.10 3.81
C PHE A 135 -6.20 -3.60 4.03
N ALA A 136 -6.74 -4.37 3.09
CA ALA A 136 -8.10 -4.88 3.15
C ALA A 136 -8.34 -5.73 4.41
N ARG A 137 -7.39 -6.64 4.71
CA ARG A 137 -7.46 -7.47 5.92
C ARG A 137 -7.40 -6.63 7.19
N GLU A 138 -6.50 -5.66 7.26
CA GLU A 138 -6.38 -4.76 8.41
C GLU A 138 -7.60 -3.85 8.56
N PHE A 139 -8.20 -3.40 7.45
CA PHE A 139 -9.41 -2.59 7.47
C PHE A 139 -10.64 -3.39 7.99
N LEU A 140 -10.78 -4.64 7.56
CA LEU A 140 -11.88 -5.51 8.01
C LEU A 140 -11.68 -6.04 9.44
N LEU A 141 -10.46 -6.35 9.81
CA LEU A 141 -10.11 -6.97 11.08
C LEU A 141 -8.74 -6.47 11.59
N PRO A 142 -8.65 -5.27 12.20
CA PRO A 142 -7.39 -4.72 12.67
C PRO A 142 -6.65 -5.64 13.65
N ARG A 143 -5.32 -5.69 13.57
CA ARG A 143 -4.47 -6.46 14.49
C ARG A 143 -4.70 -6.08 15.95
N SER A 144 -4.90 -4.81 16.23
CA SER A 144 -5.23 -4.32 17.58
C SER A 144 -6.53 -4.90 18.11
N VAL A 145 -7.55 -4.99 17.24
CA VAL A 145 -8.86 -5.58 17.58
C VAL A 145 -8.73 -7.08 17.82
N VAL A 146 -8.07 -7.82 16.92
CA VAL A 146 -7.84 -9.26 17.06
C VAL A 146 -7.11 -9.57 18.36
N LYS A 147 -6.05 -8.84 18.65
CA LYS A 147 -5.28 -9.00 19.88
C LYS A 147 -6.14 -8.79 21.13
N LYS A 148 -6.97 -7.75 21.13
CA LYS A 148 -7.87 -7.46 22.22
C LYS A 148 -8.93 -8.54 22.38
N LEU A 149 -9.57 -8.98 21.30
CA LEU A 149 -10.57 -10.05 21.33
C LEU A 149 -9.99 -11.35 21.88
N HIS A 150 -8.75 -11.68 21.52
CA HIS A 150 -8.09 -12.90 22.00
C HIS A 150 -7.64 -12.77 23.46
N LEU A 151 -6.87 -11.73 23.82
CA LEU A 151 -6.25 -11.62 25.13
C LEU A 151 -7.20 -11.13 26.23
N GLU A 152 -8.15 -10.25 25.90
CA GLU A 152 -9.06 -9.67 26.90
C GLU A 152 -10.43 -10.37 26.92
N CYS A 153 -10.94 -10.81 25.75
CA CYS A 153 -12.24 -11.45 25.64
C CYS A 153 -12.17 -12.98 25.55
N GLY A 154 -10.97 -13.58 25.46
CA GLY A 154 -10.76 -15.03 25.40
C GLY A 154 -11.26 -15.68 24.10
N MET A 155 -11.50 -14.91 23.04
CA MET A 155 -11.98 -15.46 21.78
C MET A 155 -10.87 -16.21 21.02
N SER A 156 -11.18 -17.40 20.54
CA SER A 156 -10.30 -18.16 19.62
C SER A 156 -10.41 -17.65 18.19
N CYS A 157 -9.51 -18.08 17.32
CA CYS A 157 -9.62 -17.81 15.87
C CYS A 157 -10.94 -18.35 15.30
N SER A 158 -11.42 -19.51 15.78
CA SER A 158 -12.70 -20.08 15.36
C SER A 158 -13.90 -19.23 15.77
N ASP A 159 -13.86 -18.64 16.98
CA ASP A 159 -14.94 -17.77 17.45
C ASP A 159 -15.02 -16.50 16.62
N ILE A 160 -13.86 -15.88 16.34
CA ILE A 160 -13.77 -14.67 15.52
C ILE A 160 -14.20 -14.98 14.09
N SER A 161 -13.70 -16.09 13.49
CA SER A 161 -14.05 -16.56 12.16
C SER A 161 -15.56 -16.75 12.01
N SER A 162 -16.18 -17.47 12.94
CA SER A 162 -17.62 -17.72 12.94
C SER A 162 -18.45 -16.44 13.09
N LYS A 163 -18.01 -15.52 13.94
CA LYS A 163 -18.72 -14.27 14.20
C LYS A 163 -18.60 -13.27 13.04
N LEU A 164 -17.45 -13.23 12.39
CA LEU A 164 -17.18 -12.33 11.26
C LEU A 164 -17.65 -12.92 9.92
N GLY A 165 -17.89 -14.24 9.87
CA GLY A 165 -18.14 -14.96 8.61
C GLY A 165 -16.90 -15.03 7.70
N ALA A 166 -15.70 -14.90 8.29
CA ALA A 166 -14.44 -14.94 7.59
C ALA A 166 -13.86 -16.36 7.52
N PRO A 167 -13.10 -16.72 6.48
CA PRO A 167 -12.34 -17.97 6.46
C PRO A 167 -11.39 -18.07 7.66
N PHE A 168 -11.24 -19.28 8.21
CA PHE A 168 -10.42 -19.52 9.40
C PHE A 168 -8.95 -19.13 9.20
N ASP A 169 -8.39 -19.45 8.05
CA ASP A 169 -7.00 -19.15 7.68
C ASP A 169 -6.70 -17.64 7.64
N VAL A 170 -7.65 -16.84 7.17
CA VAL A 170 -7.56 -15.37 7.18
C VAL A 170 -7.48 -14.85 8.62
N VAL A 171 -8.34 -15.31 9.50
CA VAL A 171 -8.34 -14.92 10.92
C VAL A 171 -7.08 -15.42 11.63
N ALA A 172 -6.66 -16.66 11.35
CA ALA A 172 -5.45 -17.23 11.91
C ALA A 172 -4.18 -16.45 11.47
N GLN A 173 -4.11 -16.06 10.19
CA GLN A 173 -3.00 -15.24 9.69
C GLN A 173 -3.00 -13.85 10.34
N GLN A 174 -4.16 -13.22 10.49
CA GLN A 174 -4.26 -11.92 11.16
C GLN A 174 -3.90 -12.01 12.64
N MET A 175 -4.26 -13.11 13.29
CA MET A 175 -3.88 -13.38 14.69
C MET A 175 -2.35 -13.55 14.81
N LEU A 176 -1.71 -14.30 13.92
CA LEU A 176 -0.26 -14.45 13.87
C LEU A 176 0.41 -13.09 13.67
N ASP A 177 -0.07 -12.31 12.72
CA ASP A 177 0.44 -10.95 12.47
C ASP A 177 0.28 -10.06 13.72
N ALA A 178 -0.85 -10.15 14.43
CA ALA A 178 -1.11 -9.38 15.64
C ALA A 178 -0.21 -9.75 16.82
N MET A 179 0.22 -11.01 16.91
CA MET A 179 1.05 -11.50 18.00
C MET A 179 2.56 -11.39 17.74
N LEU A 180 2.97 -11.58 16.49
CA LEU A 180 4.39 -11.69 16.13
C LEU A 180 4.98 -10.41 15.57
N LEU A 181 4.18 -9.59 14.88
CA LEU A 181 4.68 -8.34 14.31
C LEU A 181 4.61 -7.22 15.35
N PRO A 182 5.67 -6.40 15.49
CA PRO A 182 5.63 -5.25 16.38
C PRO A 182 4.55 -4.29 15.90
N MET A 183 3.59 -3.99 16.75
CA MET A 183 2.70 -2.86 16.54
C MET A 183 3.52 -1.60 16.76
N VAL A 184 3.79 -0.89 15.69
CA VAL A 184 4.52 0.38 15.77
C VAL A 184 3.59 1.41 16.39
N GLU A 185 3.69 1.61 17.72
CA GLU A 185 3.05 2.74 18.36
C GLU A 185 3.51 4.02 17.67
N HIS A 186 2.58 4.80 17.21
CA HIS A 186 2.84 6.14 16.71
C HIS A 186 3.26 7.01 17.90
N LYS A 187 4.52 6.86 18.35
CA LYS A 187 5.13 7.92 19.13
C LYS A 187 5.22 9.11 18.20
N PRO A 188 4.54 10.24 18.49
CA PRO A 188 4.79 11.46 17.75
C PRO A 188 6.28 11.72 17.86
N ARG A 189 7.01 11.39 16.79
CA ARG A 189 8.44 11.69 16.71
C ARG A 189 8.51 13.18 16.87
N GLN A 190 9.31 13.65 17.83
CA GLN A 190 9.59 15.08 17.98
C GLN A 190 9.88 15.62 16.58
N PRO A 191 9.27 16.76 16.17
CA PRO A 191 9.53 17.34 14.87
C PRO A 191 11.04 17.41 14.71
N GLU A 192 11.56 16.79 13.63
CA GLU A 192 12.97 16.95 13.30
C GLU A 192 13.22 18.45 13.30
N PRO A 193 14.26 18.94 13.99
CA PRO A 193 14.51 20.38 14.03
C PRO A 193 14.48 20.90 12.62
N ASP A 194 13.69 21.94 12.39
CA ASP A 194 13.54 22.57 11.09
C ASP A 194 14.84 23.28 10.73
N MET A 195 15.84 22.46 10.37
CA MET A 195 17.10 22.95 9.84
C MET A 195 16.82 23.36 8.41
N SER A 196 16.64 24.64 8.19
CA SER A 196 16.51 25.22 6.86
C SER A 196 17.59 24.69 5.91
N LEU A 197 17.20 24.40 4.67
CA LEU A 197 18.16 24.05 3.63
C LEU A 197 19.09 25.22 3.41
N ASN A 198 20.39 24.97 3.25
CA ASN A 198 21.33 26.00 2.88
C ASN A 198 21.17 26.41 1.39
N ASP A 199 21.77 27.53 0.98
CA ASP A 199 21.59 28.10 -0.36
C ASP A 199 21.93 27.10 -1.48
N LYS A 200 23.00 26.30 -1.34
CA LYS A 200 23.38 25.27 -2.31
C LYS A 200 22.38 24.11 -2.39
N GLN A 201 21.79 23.75 -1.27
CA GLN A 201 20.72 22.74 -1.22
C GLN A 201 19.44 23.30 -1.86
N ILE A 202 19.10 24.56 -1.61
CA ILE A 202 17.96 25.24 -2.25
C ILE A 202 18.17 25.32 -3.76
N GLU A 203 19.38 25.64 -4.22
CA GLU A 203 19.75 25.63 -5.64
C GLU A 203 19.51 24.23 -6.24
N ALA A 204 20.00 23.16 -5.59
CA ALA A 204 19.79 21.79 -6.02
C ALA A 204 18.29 21.40 -6.08
N VAL A 205 17.49 21.82 -5.10
CA VAL A 205 16.06 21.58 -5.05
C VAL A 205 15.33 22.25 -6.22
N ARG A 206 15.69 23.49 -6.54
CA ARG A 206 15.01 24.30 -7.58
C ARG A 206 15.54 24.03 -9.00
N HIS A 207 16.69 23.36 -9.12
CA HIS A 207 17.29 23.12 -10.43
C HIS A 207 16.36 22.30 -11.35
N ARG A 208 16.24 22.71 -12.62
CA ARG A 208 15.44 22.04 -13.68
C ARG A 208 16.23 21.96 -14.99
N GLY A 209 15.90 20.99 -15.79
CA GLY A 209 16.33 20.86 -17.19
C GLY A 209 17.60 20.07 -17.41
N LYS A 210 18.76 20.51 -16.91
CA LYS A 210 20.05 19.86 -17.17
C LYS A 210 20.49 18.96 -16.01
N ALA A 211 21.52 18.13 -16.26
CA ALA A 211 22.15 17.37 -15.19
C ALA A 211 22.72 18.30 -14.10
N PHE A 212 22.58 17.92 -12.85
CA PHE A 212 23.08 18.66 -11.70
C PHE A 212 23.82 17.72 -10.75
N LEU A 213 25.03 18.06 -10.38
CA LEU A 213 25.85 17.30 -9.44
C LEU A 213 25.91 18.02 -8.09
N LEU A 214 25.33 17.42 -7.06
CA LEU A 214 25.42 17.88 -5.68
C LEU A 214 26.46 17.04 -4.93
N GLN A 215 27.62 17.60 -4.66
CA GLN A 215 28.64 16.97 -3.82
C GLN A 215 28.35 17.28 -2.33
N ALA A 216 28.26 16.24 -1.52
CA ALA A 216 27.94 16.40 -0.12
C ALA A 216 28.60 15.30 0.73
N GLY A 217 29.23 15.67 1.84
CA GLY A 217 29.88 14.76 2.78
C GLY A 217 28.87 13.91 3.59
N PRO A 218 29.32 12.98 4.43
CA PRO A 218 28.47 12.27 5.37
C PRO A 218 27.76 13.25 6.31
N GLY A 219 26.46 13.00 6.62
CA GLY A 219 25.71 13.82 7.59
C GLY A 219 25.27 15.22 7.12
N THR A 220 25.62 15.66 5.90
CA THR A 220 25.33 17.01 5.36
C THR A 220 23.89 17.16 4.83
N GLY A 221 23.02 16.18 5.00
CA GLY A 221 21.61 16.29 4.59
C GLY A 221 21.31 15.93 3.14
N LYS A 222 22.15 15.10 2.45
CA LYS A 222 21.91 14.64 1.07
C LYS A 222 20.51 14.09 0.85
N THR A 223 20.10 13.12 1.66
CA THR A 223 18.76 12.50 1.57
C THR A 223 17.65 13.53 1.74
N ARG A 224 17.81 14.47 2.68
CA ARG A 224 16.86 15.56 2.90
C ARG A 224 16.74 16.48 1.69
N THR A 225 17.86 16.85 1.08
CA THR A 225 17.88 17.68 -0.15
C THR A 225 17.17 16.96 -1.29
N LEU A 226 17.40 15.65 -1.42
CA LEU A 226 16.76 14.83 -2.45
C LEU A 226 15.24 14.74 -2.24
N VAL A 227 14.79 14.49 -1.02
CA VAL A 227 13.36 14.49 -0.66
C VAL A 227 12.73 15.85 -0.94
N ALA A 228 13.36 16.95 -0.52
CA ALA A 228 12.88 18.30 -0.81
C ALA A 228 12.81 18.61 -2.32
N ARG A 229 13.74 18.07 -3.11
CA ARG A 229 13.71 18.17 -4.58
C ARG A 229 12.50 17.46 -5.16
N VAL A 230 12.21 16.24 -4.71
CA VAL A 230 11.03 15.47 -5.13
C VAL A 230 9.76 16.24 -4.80
N GLU A 231 9.63 16.75 -3.58
CA GLU A 231 8.50 17.60 -3.18
C GLU A 231 8.35 18.84 -4.07
N SER A 232 9.47 19.48 -4.42
CA SER A 232 9.45 20.62 -5.32
C SER A 232 8.98 20.24 -6.74
N LEU A 233 9.35 19.05 -7.24
CA LEU A 233 8.86 18.53 -8.53
C LEU A 233 7.36 18.25 -8.49
N PHE A 234 6.84 17.73 -7.41
CA PHE A 234 5.39 17.53 -7.24
C PHE A 234 4.63 18.87 -7.22
N ASN A 235 5.17 19.86 -6.51
CA ASN A 235 4.56 21.20 -6.46
C ASN A 235 4.58 21.90 -7.83
N ASP A 236 5.52 21.55 -8.70
CA ASP A 236 5.56 22.02 -10.10
C ASP A 236 4.59 21.22 -11.02
N GLY A 237 3.82 20.27 -10.47
CA GLY A 237 2.86 19.45 -11.24
C GLY A 237 3.52 18.33 -12.05
N ILE A 238 4.74 17.93 -11.73
CA ILE A 238 5.38 16.77 -12.36
C ILE A 238 4.72 15.49 -11.85
N ASP A 239 4.21 14.67 -12.77
CA ASP A 239 3.62 13.37 -12.45
C ASP A 239 4.65 12.50 -11.68
N PRO A 240 4.32 11.99 -10.49
CA PRO A 240 5.17 11.12 -9.70
C PRO A 240 5.70 9.89 -10.48
N ARG A 241 4.92 9.36 -11.41
CA ARG A 241 5.31 8.21 -12.27
C ARG A 241 6.48 8.52 -13.20
N ARG A 242 6.77 9.79 -13.45
CA ARG A 242 7.87 10.26 -14.28
C ARG A 242 9.15 10.53 -13.48
N ILE A 243 9.12 10.27 -12.18
CA ILE A 243 10.25 10.48 -11.27
C ILE A 243 10.80 9.14 -10.84
N LEU A 244 12.09 8.95 -11.03
CA LEU A 244 12.84 7.76 -10.65
C LEU A 244 13.87 8.14 -9.59
N LEU A 245 13.81 7.50 -8.42
CA LEU A 245 14.76 7.65 -7.33
C LEU A 245 15.62 6.38 -7.19
N LEU A 246 16.92 6.52 -7.42
CA LEU A 246 17.85 5.41 -7.34
C LEU A 246 18.83 5.58 -6.18
N THR A 247 19.11 4.49 -5.49
CA THR A 247 20.07 4.41 -4.39
C THR A 247 20.86 3.10 -4.43
N PHE A 248 21.88 2.98 -3.57
CA PHE A 248 22.71 1.76 -3.51
C PHE A 248 22.14 0.68 -2.61
N SER A 249 21.26 1.00 -1.66
CA SER A 249 20.77 0.04 -0.70
C SER A 249 19.25 0.09 -0.53
N ASN A 250 18.63 -1.06 -0.29
CA ASN A 250 17.21 -1.18 -0.01
C ASN A 250 16.83 -0.38 1.25
N LYS A 251 17.69 -0.34 2.26
CA LYS A 251 17.48 0.46 3.47
C LYS A 251 17.35 1.96 3.15
N ALA A 252 18.23 2.49 2.30
CA ALA A 252 18.17 3.89 1.90
C ALA A 252 16.94 4.18 1.01
N ALA A 253 16.54 3.24 0.16
CA ALA A 253 15.32 3.34 -0.63
C ALA A 253 14.08 3.42 0.28
N ALA A 254 13.97 2.50 1.24
CA ALA A 254 12.87 2.47 2.21
C ALA A 254 12.81 3.76 3.03
N GLU A 255 13.95 4.27 3.52
CA GLU A 255 14.01 5.53 4.27
C GLU A 255 13.56 6.73 3.43
N MET A 256 13.94 6.80 2.15
CA MET A 256 13.49 7.86 1.26
C MET A 256 11.99 7.78 0.98
N SER A 257 11.48 6.59 0.65
CA SER A 257 10.03 6.36 0.45
C SER A 257 9.23 6.79 1.68
N GLU A 258 9.67 6.39 2.87
CA GLU A 258 9.03 6.76 4.13
C GLU A 258 8.98 8.28 4.33
N ARG A 259 10.09 8.98 4.08
CA ARG A 259 10.17 10.43 4.25
C ARG A 259 9.25 11.18 3.29
N ILE A 260 9.15 10.72 2.04
CA ILE A 260 8.26 11.29 1.03
C ILE A 260 6.80 11.00 1.40
N ALA A 261 6.48 9.75 1.77
CA ALA A 261 5.14 9.33 2.14
C ALA A 261 4.55 10.09 3.34
N ARG A 262 5.40 10.51 4.28
CA ARG A 262 4.94 11.33 5.43
C ARG A 262 4.35 12.67 5.03
N LYS A 263 4.83 13.28 3.95
CA LYS A 263 4.38 14.59 3.50
C LYS A 263 3.36 14.50 2.37
N GLN A 264 3.53 13.54 1.48
CA GLN A 264 2.70 13.36 0.30
C GLN A 264 2.46 11.86 0.03
N PRO A 265 1.59 11.21 0.80
CA PRO A 265 1.37 9.76 0.73
C PRO A 265 0.91 9.31 -0.67
N HIS A 266 0.04 10.07 -1.32
CA HIS A 266 -0.46 9.76 -2.67
C HIS A 266 0.67 9.80 -3.72
N ALA A 267 1.49 10.84 -3.69
CA ALA A 267 2.59 10.98 -4.64
C ALA A 267 3.70 9.93 -4.39
N ALA A 268 3.94 9.58 -3.12
CA ALA A 268 4.91 8.55 -2.76
C ALA A 268 4.53 7.16 -3.26
N ALA A 269 3.23 6.85 -3.32
CA ALA A 269 2.73 5.59 -3.82
C ALA A 269 2.98 5.41 -5.33
N ALA A 270 2.94 6.49 -6.11
CA ALA A 270 3.17 6.48 -7.55
C ALA A 270 4.64 6.65 -7.98
N LEU A 271 5.49 7.06 -7.04
CA LEU A 271 6.92 7.31 -7.27
C LEU A 271 7.72 6.01 -7.29
N TRP A 272 8.57 5.81 -8.28
CA TRP A 272 9.51 4.68 -8.26
C TRP A 272 10.73 5.00 -7.39
N VAL A 273 10.94 4.25 -6.32
CA VAL A 273 12.09 4.35 -5.43
C VAL A 273 12.73 2.97 -5.26
N GLY A 274 14.00 2.83 -5.55
CA GLY A 274 14.66 1.53 -5.42
C GLY A 274 16.17 1.58 -5.63
N THR A 275 16.77 0.40 -5.76
CA THR A 275 18.20 0.28 -6.05
C THR A 275 18.47 0.27 -7.55
N PHE A 276 19.71 0.61 -7.95
CA PHE A 276 20.16 0.46 -9.35
C PHE A 276 19.96 -0.97 -9.88
N HIS A 277 20.22 -1.99 -9.04
CA HIS A 277 20.02 -3.38 -9.42
C HIS A 277 18.54 -3.71 -9.62
N GLY A 278 17.67 -3.27 -8.70
CA GLY A 278 16.22 -3.46 -8.81
C GLY A 278 15.65 -2.80 -10.07
N PHE A 279 16.09 -1.59 -10.38
CA PHE A 279 15.69 -0.89 -11.61
C PHE A 279 16.18 -1.60 -12.88
N GLY A 280 17.45 -2.05 -12.89
CA GLY A 280 17.99 -2.79 -14.03
C GLY A 280 17.21 -4.09 -14.27
N LEU A 281 16.87 -4.81 -13.22
CA LEU A 281 16.06 -6.03 -13.32
C LEU A 281 14.63 -5.74 -13.82
N ASP A 282 14.01 -4.66 -13.35
CA ASP A 282 12.68 -4.23 -13.82
C ASP A 282 12.70 -3.88 -15.32
N LEU A 283 13.73 -3.17 -15.77
CA LEU A 283 13.94 -2.89 -17.20
C LEU A 283 14.10 -4.17 -18.04
N LEU A 284 14.94 -5.10 -17.59
CA LEU A 284 15.16 -6.37 -18.30
C LEU A 284 13.86 -7.17 -18.42
N ARG A 285 13.06 -7.19 -17.36
CA ARG A 285 11.75 -7.88 -17.39
C ARG A 285 10.75 -7.24 -18.33
N ARG A 286 10.68 -5.90 -18.36
CA ARG A 286 9.76 -5.17 -19.24
C ARG A 286 10.12 -5.28 -20.71
N PHE A 287 11.40 -5.40 -21.01
CA PHE A 287 11.94 -5.38 -22.36
C PHE A 287 12.68 -6.68 -22.72
N HIS A 288 12.33 -7.80 -22.04
CA HIS A 288 12.99 -9.10 -22.28
C HIS A 288 12.93 -9.52 -23.74
N ASP A 289 11.81 -9.27 -24.43
CA ASP A 289 11.64 -9.55 -25.86
C ASP A 289 12.58 -8.76 -26.78
N LEU A 290 13.14 -7.64 -26.30
CA LEU A 290 14.07 -6.79 -27.05
C LEU A 290 15.52 -7.09 -26.75
N CYS A 291 15.80 -7.90 -25.72
CA CYS A 291 17.15 -8.06 -25.20
C CYS A 291 17.82 -9.37 -25.63
N ASP A 292 17.13 -10.27 -26.40
CA ASP A 292 17.61 -11.60 -26.80
C ASP A 292 18.33 -12.37 -25.66
N LEU A 293 17.84 -12.23 -24.43
CA LEU A 293 18.39 -12.93 -23.27
C LEU A 293 17.82 -14.34 -23.22
N PRO A 294 18.70 -15.36 -23.03
CA PRO A 294 18.28 -16.75 -22.98
C PRO A 294 17.37 -17.05 -21.78
#